data_ed4d66d125870b7e34f7e0d245c9772b
#
_entry.id   ed4d66d125870b7e34f7e0d245c9772b
#
_cell.length_a   1.000
_cell.length_b   1.000
_cell.length_c   1.000
_cell.angle_alpha   90.00
_cell.angle_beta   90.00
_cell.angle_gamma   90.00
#
_symmetry.space_group_name_H-M   'P 1'
#
loop_
_entity.id
_entity.type
_entity.pdbx_description
1 polymer ?
#
loop_
_entity_poly.entity_id
_entity_poly.type
_entity_poly.pdbx_seq_one_letter_code
_entity_poly.pdbx_strand_id
1 'polypeptide(L)'
;FDANGAGDGRVVTQPVDPKPSRVPVDPVAQYDHGDGLAVVGGYVYRAGAIAGLKGRYVFGDFTRRFDVPSGRLFYLDSPGDQIRELRIGQPDRPLGYFVKGFGQDRRGNIYLCASTALGPYGTQGKVFKIVAVKKSPLWWIY
;
A
#
# COMPACT_ATOMS: atom_id res chain seq x y z
N PHE A 1 15.25 -2.37 16.25
CA PHE A 1 14.99 -1.03 16.78
C PHE A 1 14.77 -1.18 18.28
N ASP A 2 15.59 -0.52 19.07
CA ASP A 2 15.31 -0.40 20.48
C ASP A 2 14.20 0.62 20.73
N ALA A 3 13.64 0.64 21.93
CA ALA A 3 12.55 1.56 22.30
C ALA A 3 12.94 3.06 22.25
N ASN A 4 14.20 3.39 22.00
CA ASN A 4 14.74 4.74 21.97
C ASN A 4 15.00 5.26 20.55
N GLY A 5 14.74 4.46 19.51
CA GLY A 5 14.89 4.87 18.11
C GLY A 5 16.33 5.12 17.66
N ALA A 6 17.29 4.92 18.55
CA ALA A 6 18.71 4.91 18.19
C ALA A 6 19.09 3.45 17.89
N GLY A 7 19.12 3.12 16.62
CA GLY A 7 19.74 1.86 16.22
C GLY A 7 21.22 1.93 16.62
N ASP A 8 21.61 1.15 17.64
CA ASP A 8 22.99 1.01 18.08
C ASP A 8 23.85 0.20 17.09
N GLY A 9 23.32 -0.08 15.91
CA GLY A 9 23.94 -0.94 14.92
C GLY A 9 24.04 -2.40 15.36
N ARG A 10 23.40 -2.77 16.47
CA ARG A 10 23.41 -4.13 16.97
C ARG A 10 22.46 -4.97 16.12
N VAL A 11 23.04 -5.76 15.25
CA VAL A 11 22.30 -6.87 14.64
C VAL A 11 21.98 -7.83 15.77
N VAL A 12 20.70 -7.87 16.19
CA VAL A 12 20.21 -8.93 17.06
C VAL A 12 20.21 -10.20 16.22
N THR A 13 21.32 -10.92 16.22
CA THR A 13 21.35 -12.30 15.75
C THR A 13 20.51 -13.10 16.70
N GLN A 14 19.28 -13.37 16.34
CA GLN A 14 18.55 -14.47 17.00
C GLN A 14 19.41 -15.73 16.83
N PRO A 15 19.44 -16.62 17.84
CA PRO A 15 20.11 -17.90 17.68
C PRO A 15 19.56 -18.56 16.42
N VAL A 16 20.42 -18.77 15.44
CA VAL A 16 20.03 -19.47 14.23
C VAL A 16 19.65 -20.86 14.66
N ASP A 17 18.41 -21.24 14.46
CA ASP A 17 17.98 -22.64 14.64
C ASP A 17 18.97 -23.52 13.83
N PRO A 18 19.67 -24.47 14.45
CA PRO A 18 20.68 -25.28 13.78
C PRO A 18 20.14 -26.14 12.63
N LYS A 19 18.85 -26.11 12.38
CA LYS A 19 18.21 -26.66 11.17
C LYS A 19 17.51 -25.57 10.38
N PRO A 20 18.17 -24.84 9.48
CA PRO A 20 17.46 -24.04 8.49
C PRO A 20 16.73 -25.02 7.56
N SER A 21 15.53 -25.40 7.92
CA SER A 21 14.71 -26.32 7.10
C SER A 21 14.10 -25.62 5.89
N ARG A 22 14.33 -24.30 5.73
CA ARG A 22 13.75 -23.51 4.63
C ARG A 22 14.74 -22.47 4.13
N VAL A 23 14.95 -22.47 2.83
CA VAL A 23 15.64 -21.36 2.15
C VAL A 23 14.71 -20.14 2.23
N PRO A 24 15.19 -18.96 2.69
CA PRO A 24 14.41 -17.74 2.63
C PRO A 24 13.94 -17.47 1.21
N VAL A 25 12.72 -16.99 1.06
CA VAL A 25 12.18 -16.56 -0.23
C VAL A 25 12.28 -15.04 -0.30
N ASP A 26 12.90 -14.55 -1.37
CA ASP A 26 13.03 -13.12 -1.60
C ASP A 26 11.66 -12.43 -1.74
N PRO A 27 11.53 -11.17 -1.30
CA PRO A 27 10.31 -10.41 -1.48
C PRO A 27 10.04 -10.17 -2.99
N VAL A 28 8.78 -10.17 -3.38
CA VAL A 28 8.36 -9.89 -4.78
C VAL A 28 8.56 -8.43 -5.18
N ALA A 29 8.68 -7.53 -4.20
CA ALA A 29 8.97 -6.11 -4.37
C ALA A 29 9.56 -5.55 -3.08
N GLN A 30 10.47 -4.60 -3.22
CA GLN A 30 11.07 -3.89 -2.11
C GLN A 30 11.38 -2.45 -2.51
N TYR A 31 11.37 -1.55 -1.55
CA TYR A 31 11.84 -0.17 -1.69
C TYR A 31 12.49 0.27 -0.38
N ASP A 32 13.33 1.30 -0.43
CA ASP A 32 14.00 1.78 0.77
C ASP A 32 13.15 2.79 1.57
N HIS A 33 13.62 3.13 2.77
CA HIS A 33 12.92 4.07 3.64
C HIS A 33 12.90 5.53 3.14
N GLY A 34 13.71 5.87 2.15
CA GLY A 34 13.63 7.15 1.45
C GLY A 34 12.38 7.26 0.58
N ASP A 35 11.89 6.12 0.09
CA ASP A 35 10.71 6.04 -0.77
C ASP A 35 9.40 5.82 0.00
N GLY A 36 9.45 5.27 1.21
CA GLY A 36 8.27 5.07 2.06
C GLY A 36 8.63 4.53 3.43
N LEU A 37 7.73 4.62 4.40
CA LEU A 37 8.03 4.27 5.79
C LEU A 37 7.66 2.84 6.17
N ALA A 38 6.53 2.33 5.64
CA ALA A 38 6.06 1.00 5.99
C ALA A 38 5.13 0.42 4.94
N VAL A 39 5.50 -0.72 4.39
CA VAL A 39 4.66 -1.47 3.45
C VAL A 39 3.40 -1.97 4.15
N VAL A 40 2.26 -1.73 3.52
CA VAL A 40 0.97 -2.30 3.91
C VAL A 40 0.56 -3.28 2.82
N GLY A 41 0.50 -4.55 3.17
CA GLY A 41 0.13 -5.62 2.24
C GLY A 41 -1.29 -5.48 1.71
N GLY A 42 -1.53 -6.03 0.52
CA GLY A 42 -2.73 -5.86 -0.27
C GLY A 42 -3.22 -7.14 -0.94
N TYR A 43 -3.79 -6.99 -2.11
CA TYR A 43 -4.42 -8.08 -2.85
C TYR A 43 -4.18 -7.97 -4.35
N VAL A 44 -4.24 -9.11 -5.04
CA VAL A 44 -4.34 -9.12 -6.50
C VAL A 44 -5.76 -8.67 -6.90
N TYR A 45 -5.86 -7.61 -7.70
CA TYR A 45 -7.14 -7.12 -8.20
C TYR A 45 -7.74 -8.11 -9.20
N ARG A 46 -8.88 -8.72 -8.87
CA ARG A 46 -9.55 -9.74 -9.70
C ARG A 46 -10.84 -9.27 -10.33
N ALA A 47 -11.41 -8.13 -9.89
CA ALA A 47 -12.63 -7.59 -10.47
C ALA A 47 -12.38 -7.07 -11.90
N GLY A 48 -13.44 -7.00 -12.71
CA GLY A 48 -13.35 -6.56 -14.10
C GLY A 48 -13.52 -5.04 -14.32
N ALA A 49 -13.94 -4.30 -13.30
CA ALA A 49 -14.32 -2.88 -13.46
C ALA A 49 -13.15 -1.95 -13.80
N ILE A 50 -11.91 -2.31 -13.43
CA ILE A 50 -10.71 -1.55 -13.77
C ILE A 50 -9.80 -2.47 -14.58
N ALA A 51 -9.97 -2.45 -15.89
CA ALA A 51 -9.25 -3.35 -16.80
C ALA A 51 -7.73 -3.25 -16.63
N GLY A 52 -7.20 -2.04 -16.44
CA GLY A 52 -5.78 -1.79 -16.24
C GLY A 52 -5.20 -2.32 -14.91
N LEU A 53 -6.02 -2.77 -13.97
CA LEU A 53 -5.55 -3.37 -12.71
C LEU A 53 -5.79 -4.88 -12.65
N LYS A 54 -6.52 -5.45 -13.59
CA LYS A 54 -6.85 -6.88 -13.55
C LYS A 54 -5.59 -7.75 -13.56
N GLY A 55 -5.46 -8.62 -12.55
CA GLY A 55 -4.32 -9.50 -12.36
C GLY A 55 -3.12 -8.84 -11.64
N ARG A 56 -3.15 -7.54 -11.38
CA ARG A 56 -2.06 -6.81 -10.72
C ARG A 56 -2.18 -6.86 -9.20
N TYR A 57 -1.04 -6.99 -8.53
CA TYR A 57 -0.98 -6.90 -7.08
C TYR A 57 -1.04 -5.42 -6.66
N VAL A 58 -2.02 -5.07 -5.83
CA VAL A 58 -2.21 -3.72 -5.28
C VAL A 58 -1.87 -3.73 -3.81
N PHE A 59 -1.02 -2.81 -3.38
CA PHE A 59 -0.56 -2.67 -2.02
C PHE A 59 -0.34 -1.18 -1.70
N GLY A 60 0.16 -0.84 -0.52
CA GLY A 60 0.36 0.55 -0.14
C GLY A 60 1.60 0.78 0.70
N ASP A 61 1.89 2.05 0.90
CA ASP A 61 2.76 2.57 1.94
C ASP A 61 1.92 3.30 2.99
N PHE A 62 2.18 3.02 4.25
CA PHE A 62 1.46 3.59 5.39
C PHE A 62 1.41 5.12 5.32
N THR A 63 2.57 5.75 5.12
CA THR A 63 2.72 7.19 4.96
C THR A 63 4.16 7.54 4.58
N ARG A 64 4.36 8.69 3.97
CA ARG A 64 5.70 9.25 3.75
C ARG A 64 6.30 9.90 4.99
N ARG A 65 5.44 10.36 5.89
CA ARG A 65 5.81 11.09 7.11
C ARG A 65 4.81 10.77 8.22
N PHE A 66 5.27 10.68 9.45
CA PHE A 66 4.38 10.38 10.58
C PHE A 66 3.52 11.57 11.02
N ASP A 67 3.96 12.79 10.75
CA ASP A 67 3.27 14.02 11.13
C ASP A 67 2.13 14.42 10.16
N VAL A 68 2.12 13.84 8.95
CA VAL A 68 1.12 14.16 7.91
C VAL A 68 0.57 12.88 7.27
N PRO A 69 -0.77 12.73 7.18
CA PRO A 69 -1.38 11.59 6.50
C PRO A 69 -1.10 11.64 4.99
N SER A 70 -0.03 10.97 4.57
CA SER A 70 0.51 10.98 3.21
C SER A 70 0.74 9.58 2.65
N GLY A 71 -0.14 8.64 2.97
CA GLY A 71 -0.13 7.29 2.44
C GLY A 71 -0.25 7.24 0.93
N ARG A 72 0.32 6.20 0.33
CA ARG A 72 0.30 5.97 -1.12
C ARG A 72 -0.19 4.57 -1.44
N LEU A 73 -0.68 4.40 -2.64
CA LEU A 73 -1.02 3.09 -3.19
C LEU A 73 -0.11 2.77 -4.36
N PHE A 74 0.20 1.49 -4.49
CA PHE A 74 1.07 0.97 -5.52
C PHE A 74 0.48 -0.26 -6.19
N TYR A 75 1.00 -0.61 -7.35
CA TYR A 75 0.73 -1.87 -8.00
C TYR A 75 1.98 -2.44 -8.70
N LEU A 76 1.96 -3.75 -8.90
CA LEU A 76 2.92 -4.51 -9.70
C LEU A 76 2.21 -5.23 -10.82
N ASP A 77 2.83 -5.29 -11.98
CA ASP A 77 2.37 -6.12 -13.09
C ASP A 77 2.66 -7.60 -12.81
N SER A 78 3.90 -7.91 -12.42
CA SER A 78 4.39 -9.25 -12.07
C SER A 78 5.42 -9.18 -10.94
N PRO A 79 5.73 -10.30 -10.26
CA PRO A 79 6.83 -10.34 -9.30
C PRO A 79 8.15 -9.87 -9.92
N GLY A 80 8.85 -8.97 -9.22
CA GLY A 80 10.11 -8.38 -9.69
C GLY A 80 9.96 -7.19 -10.65
N ASP A 81 8.74 -6.83 -11.03
CA ASP A 81 8.50 -5.64 -11.83
C ASP A 81 8.70 -4.35 -11.05
N GLN A 82 8.80 -3.23 -11.77
CA GLN A 82 8.82 -1.91 -11.18
C GLN A 82 7.55 -1.64 -10.37
N ILE A 83 7.74 -1.13 -9.16
CA ILE A 83 6.65 -0.58 -8.36
C ILE A 83 6.10 0.67 -9.06
N ARG A 84 4.81 0.68 -9.34
CA ARG A 84 4.12 1.81 -9.94
C ARG A 84 3.12 2.41 -8.97
N GLU A 85 3.08 3.73 -8.88
CA GLU A 85 2.11 4.41 -8.04
C GLU A 85 0.71 4.35 -8.66
N LEU A 86 -0.26 3.88 -7.88
CA LEU A 86 -1.67 3.92 -8.22
C LEU A 86 -2.25 5.25 -7.77
N ARG A 87 -2.38 6.18 -8.71
CA ARG A 87 -2.96 7.50 -8.44
C ARG A 87 -4.47 7.41 -8.35
N ILE A 88 -5.02 8.00 -7.30
CA ILE A 88 -6.46 8.01 -7.03
C ILE A 88 -7.01 9.40 -7.31
N GLY A 89 -8.00 9.46 -8.20
CA GLY A 89 -8.65 10.72 -8.59
C GLY A 89 -7.80 11.54 -9.56
N GLN A 90 -7.67 12.83 -9.31
CA GLN A 90 -6.86 13.73 -10.17
C GLN A 90 -5.35 13.51 -9.90
N PRO A 91 -4.50 13.72 -10.93
CA PRO A 91 -3.07 13.41 -10.86
C PRO A 91 -2.33 14.01 -9.65
N ASP A 92 -2.71 15.21 -9.23
CA ASP A 92 -2.03 15.96 -8.18
C ASP A 92 -2.71 15.88 -6.82
N ARG A 93 -3.75 15.06 -6.69
CA ARG A 93 -4.46 14.92 -5.43
C ARG A 93 -3.81 13.83 -4.58
N PRO A 94 -3.20 14.17 -3.43
CA PRO A 94 -2.71 13.18 -2.49
C PRO A 94 -3.89 12.40 -1.88
N LEU A 95 -3.63 11.16 -1.43
CA LEU A 95 -4.63 10.36 -0.72
C LEU A 95 -5.17 11.08 0.52
N GLY A 96 -4.29 11.77 1.26
CA GLY A 96 -4.65 12.53 2.45
C GLY A 96 -5.00 11.67 3.67
N TYR A 97 -4.59 10.41 3.67
CA TYR A 97 -4.82 9.43 4.74
C TYR A 97 -3.57 8.61 5.00
N PHE A 98 -3.45 8.08 6.22
CA PHE A 98 -2.61 6.95 6.53
C PHE A 98 -3.26 5.67 6.00
N VAL A 99 -2.53 4.87 5.25
CA VAL A 99 -3.00 3.56 4.79
C VAL A 99 -2.91 2.57 5.95
N LYS A 100 -4.04 1.98 6.35
CA LYS A 100 -4.10 1.07 7.50
C LYS A 100 -4.19 -0.40 7.12
N GLY A 101 -4.70 -0.69 5.93
CA GLY A 101 -4.88 -2.06 5.46
C GLY A 101 -5.75 -2.15 4.23
N PHE A 102 -5.91 -3.34 3.75
CA PHE A 102 -6.75 -3.65 2.60
C PHE A 102 -7.71 -4.80 2.90
N GLY A 103 -8.81 -4.82 2.16
CA GLY A 103 -9.73 -5.93 2.11
C GLY A 103 -10.12 -6.24 0.67
N GLN A 104 -10.58 -7.47 0.43
CA GLN A 104 -11.08 -7.88 -0.88
C GLN A 104 -12.44 -8.55 -0.73
N ASP A 105 -13.39 -8.19 -1.60
CA ASP A 105 -14.66 -8.87 -1.65
C ASP A 105 -14.63 -10.13 -2.55
N ARG A 106 -15.70 -10.91 -2.49
CA ARG A 106 -15.84 -12.14 -3.29
C ARG A 106 -15.75 -11.91 -4.80
N ARG A 107 -16.01 -10.69 -5.28
CA ARG A 107 -15.93 -10.31 -6.69
C ARG A 107 -14.51 -9.86 -7.09
N GLY A 108 -13.58 -9.81 -6.13
CA GLY A 108 -12.21 -9.35 -6.35
C GLY A 108 -12.03 -7.83 -6.36
N ASN A 109 -13.03 -7.06 -5.91
CA ASN A 109 -12.83 -5.62 -5.67
C ASN A 109 -11.97 -5.41 -4.45
N ILE A 110 -11.11 -4.39 -4.49
CA ILE A 110 -10.23 -4.04 -3.38
C ILE A 110 -10.81 -2.85 -2.62
N TYR A 111 -10.73 -2.94 -1.30
CA TYR A 111 -11.10 -1.91 -0.35
C TYR A 111 -9.86 -1.47 0.42
N LEU A 112 -9.75 -0.18 0.65
CA LEU A 112 -8.70 0.46 1.42
C LEU A 112 -9.25 0.89 2.77
N CYS A 113 -8.66 0.43 3.86
CA CYS A 113 -8.86 0.95 5.20
C CYS A 113 -7.87 2.09 5.44
N ALA A 114 -8.34 3.27 5.81
CA ALA A 114 -7.52 4.45 5.96
C ALA A 114 -8.01 5.35 7.10
N SER A 115 -7.15 6.19 7.65
CA SER A 115 -7.48 7.13 8.70
C SER A 115 -6.64 8.39 8.59
N THR A 116 -7.15 9.52 9.07
CA THR A 116 -6.33 10.72 9.29
C THR A 116 -5.63 10.71 10.66
N ALA A 117 -5.98 9.78 11.55
CA ALA A 117 -5.27 9.55 12.80
C ALA A 117 -4.10 8.58 12.61
N LEU A 118 -2.94 8.92 13.21
CA LEU A 118 -1.74 8.10 13.15
C LEU A 118 -1.93 6.75 13.84
N GLY A 119 -2.50 6.74 15.03
CA GLY A 119 -2.72 5.54 15.84
C GLY A 119 -4.10 4.89 15.62
N PRO A 120 -4.41 3.85 16.40
CA PRO A 120 -5.69 3.12 16.33
C PRO A 120 -6.80 3.77 17.18
N TYR A 121 -6.76 5.07 17.36
CA TYR A 121 -7.70 5.85 18.17
C TYR A 121 -8.50 6.81 17.30
N GLY A 122 -9.60 7.33 17.88
CA GLY A 122 -10.49 8.29 17.22
C GLY A 122 -11.53 7.62 16.31
N THR A 123 -12.28 8.46 15.61
CA THR A 123 -13.42 8.05 14.75
C THR A 123 -13.20 8.41 13.28
N GLN A 124 -11.94 8.73 12.88
CA GLN A 124 -11.60 9.20 11.53
C GLN A 124 -11.34 8.07 10.53
N GLY A 125 -11.51 6.81 10.96
CA GLY A 125 -11.35 5.65 10.09
C GLY A 125 -12.37 5.64 8.96
N LYS A 126 -11.92 5.30 7.75
CA LYS A 126 -12.76 5.17 6.55
C LYS A 126 -12.40 3.92 5.78
N VAL A 127 -13.39 3.38 5.07
CA VAL A 127 -13.19 2.31 4.10
C VAL A 127 -13.58 2.84 2.72
N PHE A 128 -12.64 2.78 1.80
CA PHE A 128 -12.84 3.20 0.41
C PHE A 128 -12.81 1.98 -0.51
N LYS A 129 -13.71 1.94 -1.47
CA LYS A 129 -13.63 0.99 -2.58
C LYS A 129 -12.81 1.61 -3.70
N ILE A 130 -11.85 0.86 -4.26
CA ILE A 130 -11.13 1.28 -5.47
C ILE A 130 -12.05 1.06 -6.66
N VAL A 131 -12.35 2.14 -7.39
CA VAL A 131 -13.27 2.13 -8.54
C VAL A 131 -12.64 2.81 -9.75
N ALA A 132 -13.09 2.46 -10.95
CA ALA A 132 -12.69 3.16 -12.16
C ALA A 132 -13.16 4.62 -12.13
N VAL A 133 -12.31 5.54 -12.61
CA VAL A 133 -12.73 6.91 -12.84
C VAL A 133 -13.77 6.90 -13.94
N LYS A 134 -14.96 7.44 -13.68
CA LYS A 134 -15.94 7.68 -14.73
C LYS A 134 -15.37 8.77 -15.65
N LYS A 135 -15.12 8.46 -16.93
CA LYS A 135 -14.88 9.51 -17.92
C LYS A 135 -16.14 10.37 -17.97
N SER A 136 -16.03 11.66 -17.61
CA SER A 136 -17.09 12.60 -17.90
C SER A 136 -17.34 12.59 -19.41
N PRO A 137 -18.57 12.52 -19.89
CA PRO A 137 -18.86 12.68 -21.30
C PRO A 137 -18.35 14.08 -21.73
N LEU A 138 -17.52 14.14 -22.78
CA LEU A 138 -16.86 15.34 -23.29
C LEU A 138 -17.81 16.34 -24.00
N TRP A 139 -19.06 16.41 -23.63
CA TRP A 139 -20.02 17.28 -24.35
C TRP A 139 -20.47 18.52 -23.56
N TRP A 140 -19.56 19.04 -22.73
CA TRP A 140 -19.67 20.40 -22.16
C TRP A 140 -18.63 21.37 -22.77
N ILE A 141 -18.31 21.24 -24.06
CA ILE A 141 -17.52 22.21 -24.79
C ILE A 141 -18.47 22.83 -25.81
N TYR A 142 -19.18 23.85 -25.40
CA TYR A 142 -19.67 24.95 -26.23
C TYR A 142 -19.65 26.22 -25.40
#